data_76f6ca549429ae9e840a2464503353e3
#
_entry.id   76f6ca549429ae9e840a2464503353e3
#
_cell.length_a   1.000
_cell.length_b   1.000
_cell.length_c   1.000
_cell.angle_alpha   90.00
_cell.angle_beta   90.00
_cell.angle_gamma   90.00
#
_symmetry.space_group_name_H-M   'P 1'
#
loop_
_entity.id
_entity.type
_entity.pdbx_description
1 polymer ?
#
loop_
_entity_poly.entity_id
_entity_poly.type
_entity_poly.pdbx_seq_one_letter_code
_entity_poly.pdbx_strand_id
1 'polypeptide(L)'
;IFIIVIWFYSFVKFLITLSLNIRLSLCGNIINSLYCHNYLVAKLACSDSEVNNIYGLFGVVLTIIVPLFPILFSYTKILKVCFSGSKQTRQKAVSTCTPHLVSLLNFSFGCLFEILQSRFDMSGVSSEFRIILSLYFLIMQPLLNPIMYGLQMSKIRNTCKQL
;
A
#
# COMPACT_ATOMS: atom_id res chain seq x y z
N ILE A 1 -8.99 10.42 -18.84
CA ILE A 1 -9.74 11.11 -17.75
C ILE A 1 -9.36 10.51 -16.40
N PHE A 2 -9.50 9.21 -16.14
CA PHE A 2 -9.19 8.59 -14.85
C PHE A 2 -7.77 8.85 -14.34
N ILE A 3 -6.76 8.74 -15.21
CA ILE A 3 -5.36 8.99 -14.86
C ILE A 3 -5.18 10.43 -14.35
N ILE A 4 -5.74 11.40 -15.05
CA ILE A 4 -5.66 12.82 -14.67
C ILE A 4 -6.33 13.06 -13.30
N VAL A 5 -7.48 12.45 -13.05
CA VAL A 5 -8.20 12.56 -11.77
C VAL A 5 -7.36 12.00 -10.62
N ILE A 6 -6.70 10.84 -10.81
CA ILE A 6 -5.84 10.22 -9.80
C ILE A 6 -4.62 11.11 -9.50
N TRP A 7 -3.97 11.66 -10.54
CA TRP A 7 -2.83 12.56 -10.36
C TRP A 7 -3.24 13.85 -9.65
N PHE A 8 -4.37 14.45 -10.05
CA PHE A 8 -4.90 15.64 -9.40
C PHE A 8 -5.26 15.40 -7.94
N TYR A 9 -5.93 14.29 -7.63
CA TYR A 9 -6.24 13.87 -6.26
C TYR A 9 -4.96 13.73 -5.42
N SER A 10 -3.95 13.05 -5.94
CA SER A 10 -2.68 12.85 -5.25
C SER A 10 -1.96 14.16 -4.99
N PHE A 11 -1.96 15.06 -5.97
CA PHE A 11 -1.35 16.39 -5.86
C PHE A 11 -2.05 17.27 -4.82
N VAL A 12 -3.38 17.33 -4.84
CA VAL A 12 -4.18 18.07 -3.85
C VAL A 12 -3.94 17.52 -2.44
N LYS A 13 -3.95 16.19 -2.29
CA LYS A 13 -3.66 15.54 -1.01
C LYS A 13 -2.26 15.90 -0.49
N PHE A 14 -1.26 15.91 -1.36
CA PHE A 14 0.10 16.34 -1.01
C PHE A 14 0.14 17.79 -0.53
N LEU A 15 -0.50 18.72 -1.25
CA LEU A 15 -0.55 20.14 -0.86
C LEU A 15 -1.22 20.35 0.50
N ILE A 16 -2.33 19.66 0.77
CA ILE A 16 -3.01 19.74 2.07
C ILE A 16 -2.08 19.23 3.18
N THR A 17 -1.46 18.06 2.98
CA THR A 17 -0.51 17.48 3.94
C THR A 17 0.64 18.44 4.22
N LEU A 18 1.23 19.02 3.18
CA LEU A 18 2.31 19.99 3.30
C LEU A 18 1.87 21.24 4.08
N SER A 19 0.69 21.79 3.77
CA SER A 19 0.12 22.96 4.46
C SER A 19 -0.13 22.70 5.95
N LEU A 20 -0.57 21.50 6.31
CA LEU A 20 -0.77 21.12 7.70
C LEU A 20 0.57 20.97 8.44
N ASN A 21 1.61 20.47 7.77
CA ASN A 21 2.93 20.28 8.40
C ASN A 21 3.73 21.57 8.56
N ILE A 22 3.67 22.49 7.62
CA ILE A 22 4.38 23.78 7.70
C ILE A 22 3.94 24.59 8.92
N ARG A 23 2.73 24.38 9.39
CA ARG A 23 2.19 25.09 10.59
C ARG A 23 2.65 24.48 11.90
N LEU A 24 3.29 23.31 11.89
CA LEU A 24 3.72 22.64 13.12
C LEU A 24 5.06 23.21 13.60
N SER A 25 5.09 23.67 14.84
CA SER A 25 6.33 23.93 15.56
C SER A 25 6.83 22.62 16.19
N LEU A 26 8.04 22.20 15.85
CA LEU A 26 8.60 20.93 16.33
C LEU A 26 9.35 21.15 17.65
N CYS A 27 9.04 20.32 18.65
CA CYS A 27 9.72 20.27 19.95
C CYS A 27 10.63 19.04 20.10
N GLY A 28 10.38 17.98 19.35
CA GLY A 28 11.21 16.79 19.30
C GLY A 28 12.12 16.78 18.07
N ASN A 29 13.25 16.06 18.16
CA ASN A 29 14.22 15.89 17.08
C ASN A 29 14.60 14.43 16.84
N ILE A 30 13.99 13.47 17.56
CA ILE A 30 14.33 12.04 17.46
C ILE A 30 13.11 11.25 16.97
N ILE A 31 13.27 10.52 15.89
CA ILE A 31 12.29 9.59 15.34
C ILE A 31 12.86 8.17 15.44
N ASN A 32 12.23 7.33 16.26
CA ASN A 32 12.60 5.91 16.40
C ASN A 32 11.90 5.07 15.32
N SER A 33 12.27 5.28 14.06
CA SER A 33 11.75 4.54 12.92
C SER A 33 12.79 4.44 11.81
N LEU A 34 12.64 3.44 10.94
CA LEU A 34 13.55 3.20 9.83
C LEU A 34 13.51 4.34 8.79
N TYR A 35 12.35 4.96 8.60
CA TYR A 35 12.13 6.08 7.69
C TYR A 35 11.05 7.03 8.23
N CYS A 36 11.09 8.27 7.77
CA CYS A 36 10.17 9.30 8.18
C CYS A 36 8.88 9.25 7.36
N HIS A 37 7.74 9.19 8.03
CA HIS A 37 6.44 9.42 7.41
C HIS A 37 5.67 10.50 8.16
N ASN A 38 4.67 11.07 7.52
CA ASN A 38 3.96 12.26 7.98
C ASN A 38 3.53 12.21 9.45
N TYR A 39 2.99 11.10 9.92
CA TYR A 39 2.50 10.98 11.30
C TYR A 39 3.64 11.09 12.33
N LEU A 40 4.80 10.49 12.05
CA LEU A 40 5.95 10.56 12.97
C LEU A 40 6.50 11.99 13.09
N VAL A 41 6.49 12.74 11.99
CA VAL A 41 6.85 14.17 12.01
C VAL A 41 5.82 14.97 12.82
N ALA A 42 4.54 14.74 12.59
CA ALA A 42 3.47 15.41 13.33
C ALA A 42 3.52 15.08 14.85
N LYS A 43 3.96 13.89 15.23
CA LYS A 43 4.14 13.48 16.64
C LYS A 43 5.25 14.25 17.36
N LEU A 44 6.19 14.86 16.64
CA LEU A 44 7.23 15.71 17.22
C LEU A 44 6.77 17.15 17.48
N ALA A 45 5.54 17.50 17.11
CA ALA A 45 5.02 18.86 17.28
C ALA A 45 4.86 19.24 18.75
N CYS A 46 5.09 20.53 19.05
CA CYS A 46 4.89 21.12 20.38
C CYS A 46 3.43 21.27 20.77
N SER A 47 2.56 21.38 19.75
CA SER A 47 1.12 21.54 19.91
C SER A 47 0.39 20.27 19.53
N ASP A 48 -0.89 20.21 19.85
CA ASP A 48 -1.74 19.09 19.49
C ASP A 48 -1.77 18.90 17.97
N SER A 49 -1.40 17.70 17.55
CA SER A 49 -1.39 17.26 16.15
C SER A 49 -2.63 16.43 15.78
N GLU A 50 -3.73 16.55 16.53
CA GLU A 50 -4.95 15.76 16.35
C GLU A 50 -5.51 15.90 14.93
N VAL A 51 -5.54 17.12 14.40
CA VAL A 51 -6.00 17.40 13.02
C VAL A 51 -5.16 16.64 12.01
N ASN A 52 -3.83 16.63 12.16
CA ASN A 52 -2.92 15.88 11.27
C ASN A 52 -3.15 14.37 11.37
N ASN A 53 -3.45 13.90 12.58
CA ASN A 53 -3.73 12.49 12.83
C ASN A 53 -5.05 12.06 12.17
N ILE A 54 -6.12 12.82 12.39
CA ILE A 54 -7.45 12.55 11.80
C ILE A 54 -7.36 12.62 10.27
N TYR A 55 -6.72 13.66 9.73
CA TYR A 55 -6.51 13.80 8.29
C TYR A 55 -5.71 12.63 7.71
N GLY A 56 -4.66 12.19 8.39
CA GLY A 56 -3.87 11.04 8.00
C GLY A 56 -4.68 9.74 7.96
N LEU A 57 -5.50 9.47 9.00
CA LEU A 57 -6.40 8.30 9.03
C LEU A 57 -7.45 8.33 7.93
N PHE A 58 -8.09 9.47 7.76
CA PHE A 58 -9.06 9.66 6.67
C PHE A 58 -8.43 9.43 5.30
N GLY A 59 -7.21 9.93 5.10
CA GLY A 59 -6.44 9.71 3.88
C GLY A 59 -6.15 8.23 3.61
N VAL A 60 -5.90 7.43 4.65
CA VAL A 60 -5.73 5.97 4.52
C VAL A 60 -7.02 5.28 4.07
N VAL A 61 -8.13 5.61 4.72
CA VAL A 61 -9.44 5.05 4.36
C VAL A 61 -9.75 5.36 2.90
N LEU A 62 -9.62 6.61 2.47
CA LEU A 62 -9.90 7.01 1.09
C LEU A 62 -8.95 6.39 0.06
N THR A 63 -7.68 6.23 0.41
CA THR A 63 -6.66 5.81 -0.56
C THR A 63 -6.51 4.28 -0.64
N ILE A 64 -6.77 3.56 0.44
CA ILE A 64 -6.57 2.11 0.52
C ILE A 64 -7.90 1.38 0.63
N ILE A 65 -8.70 1.69 1.64
CA ILE A 65 -9.90 0.92 1.98
C ILE A 65 -11.00 1.10 0.93
N VAL A 66 -11.30 2.35 0.56
CA VAL A 66 -12.37 2.64 -0.41
C VAL A 66 -12.11 2.00 -1.79
N PRO A 67 -10.91 2.09 -2.41
CA PRO A 67 -10.65 1.42 -3.68
C PRO A 67 -10.58 -0.10 -3.58
N LEU A 68 -10.19 -0.64 -2.42
CA LEU A 68 -10.05 -2.09 -2.22
C LEU A 68 -11.39 -2.82 -2.40
N PHE A 69 -12.49 -2.26 -1.89
CA PHE A 69 -13.81 -2.87 -1.98
C PHE A 69 -14.31 -3.10 -3.41
N PRO A 70 -14.37 -2.08 -4.30
CA PRO A 70 -14.82 -2.28 -5.67
C PRO A 70 -13.88 -3.18 -6.48
N ILE A 71 -12.59 -3.17 -6.17
CA ILE A 71 -11.62 -4.07 -6.81
C ILE A 71 -11.92 -5.52 -6.43
N LEU A 72 -12.03 -5.84 -5.14
CA LEU A 72 -12.37 -7.18 -4.67
C LEU A 72 -13.74 -7.64 -5.19
N PHE A 73 -14.74 -6.74 -5.20
CA PHE A 73 -16.06 -7.03 -5.76
C PHE A 73 -16.00 -7.35 -7.26
N SER A 74 -15.22 -6.60 -8.03
CA SER A 74 -15.02 -6.86 -9.45
C SER A 74 -14.34 -8.22 -9.68
N TYR A 75 -13.32 -8.54 -8.90
CA TYR A 75 -12.65 -9.85 -9.00
C TYR A 75 -13.58 -11.01 -8.62
N THR A 76 -14.40 -10.86 -7.59
CA THR A 76 -15.38 -11.92 -7.24
C THR A 76 -16.39 -12.15 -8.35
N LYS A 77 -16.86 -11.10 -9.04
CA LYS A 77 -17.74 -11.22 -10.21
C LYS A 77 -17.03 -11.91 -11.39
N ILE A 78 -15.81 -11.48 -11.72
CA ILE A 78 -15.02 -12.10 -12.80
C ILE A 78 -14.81 -13.58 -12.50
N LEU A 79 -14.38 -13.93 -11.29
CA LEU A 79 -14.18 -15.32 -10.91
C LEU A 79 -15.47 -16.13 -11.01
N LYS A 80 -16.60 -15.62 -10.51
CA LYS A 80 -17.90 -16.32 -10.62
C LYS A 80 -18.25 -16.68 -12.07
N VAL A 81 -18.10 -15.75 -13.00
CA VAL A 81 -18.36 -16.00 -14.43
C VAL A 81 -17.38 -17.02 -14.99
N CYS A 82 -16.11 -16.89 -14.67
CA CYS A 82 -15.08 -17.82 -15.15
C CYS A 82 -15.22 -19.23 -14.56
N PHE A 83 -15.68 -19.36 -13.30
CA PHE A 83 -15.93 -20.66 -12.68
C PHE A 83 -17.13 -21.41 -13.28
N SER A 84 -18.08 -20.69 -13.89
CA SER A 84 -19.20 -21.28 -14.63
C SER A 84 -18.78 -21.77 -16.05
N GLY A 85 -17.58 -21.43 -16.50
CA GLY A 85 -17.05 -21.80 -17.79
C GLY A 85 -16.30 -23.15 -17.81
N SER A 86 -15.64 -23.44 -18.91
CA SER A 86 -14.82 -24.63 -19.07
C SER A 86 -13.63 -24.65 -18.08
N LYS A 87 -13.10 -25.85 -17.79
CA LYS A 87 -11.91 -26.02 -16.93
C LYS A 87 -10.73 -25.14 -17.40
N GLN A 88 -10.55 -25.02 -18.70
CA GLN A 88 -9.49 -24.21 -19.29
C GLN A 88 -9.71 -22.69 -19.05
N THR A 89 -10.95 -22.22 -19.20
CA THR A 89 -11.33 -20.81 -18.91
C THR A 89 -11.09 -20.48 -17.44
N ARG A 90 -11.48 -21.37 -16.52
CA ARG A 90 -11.26 -21.23 -15.09
C ARG A 90 -9.78 -21.14 -14.75
N GLN A 91 -8.96 -22.04 -15.27
CA GLN A 91 -7.52 -22.05 -15.01
C GLN A 91 -6.85 -20.77 -15.50
N LYS A 92 -7.22 -20.29 -16.69
CA LYS A 92 -6.71 -19.03 -17.26
C LYS A 92 -7.12 -17.84 -16.41
N ALA A 93 -8.35 -17.78 -15.92
CA ALA A 93 -8.82 -16.70 -15.05
C ALA A 93 -8.07 -16.68 -13.73
N VAL A 94 -7.93 -17.82 -13.06
CA VAL A 94 -7.19 -17.92 -11.79
C VAL A 94 -5.74 -17.51 -11.99
N SER A 95 -5.05 -18.01 -13.01
CA SER A 95 -3.65 -17.65 -13.26
C SER A 95 -3.46 -16.17 -13.55
N THR A 96 -4.43 -15.49 -14.13
CA THR A 96 -4.36 -14.04 -14.44
C THR A 96 -4.73 -13.18 -13.24
N CYS A 97 -5.77 -13.56 -12.48
CA CYS A 97 -6.27 -12.74 -11.36
C CYS A 97 -5.43 -12.89 -10.08
N THR A 98 -4.86 -14.06 -9.84
CA THR A 98 -4.13 -14.34 -8.59
C THR A 98 -2.98 -13.36 -8.31
N PRO A 99 -2.07 -13.07 -9.25
CA PRO A 99 -0.98 -12.13 -8.97
C PRO A 99 -1.46 -10.72 -8.67
N HIS A 100 -2.50 -10.26 -9.36
CA HIS A 100 -3.08 -8.96 -9.06
C HIS A 100 -3.63 -8.90 -7.63
N LEU A 101 -4.37 -9.93 -7.22
CA LEU A 101 -4.91 -10.01 -5.86
C LEU A 101 -3.80 -10.12 -4.83
N VAL A 102 -2.79 -10.96 -5.05
CA VAL A 102 -1.65 -11.11 -4.14
C VAL A 102 -0.90 -9.79 -3.99
N SER A 103 -0.60 -9.10 -5.10
CA SER A 103 0.08 -7.81 -5.08
C SER A 103 -0.74 -6.75 -4.34
N LEU A 104 -2.06 -6.68 -4.60
CA LEU A 104 -2.96 -5.73 -3.95
C LEU A 104 -3.09 -5.97 -2.45
N LEU A 105 -3.27 -7.22 -2.04
CA LEU A 105 -3.37 -7.60 -0.63
C LEU A 105 -2.06 -7.35 0.11
N ASN A 106 -0.92 -7.71 -0.51
CA ASN A 106 0.39 -7.44 0.06
C ASN A 106 0.64 -5.94 0.25
N PHE A 107 0.29 -5.12 -0.75
CA PHE A 107 0.38 -3.66 -0.64
C PHE A 107 -0.51 -3.12 0.48
N SER A 108 -1.77 -3.54 0.51
CA SER A 108 -2.73 -3.08 1.52
C SER A 108 -2.30 -3.48 2.94
N PHE A 109 -1.82 -4.73 3.11
CA PHE A 109 -1.30 -5.21 4.38
C PHE A 109 -0.08 -4.40 4.83
N GLY A 110 0.89 -4.18 3.96
CA GLY A 110 2.09 -3.41 4.29
C GLY A 110 1.77 -1.96 4.69
N CYS A 111 0.90 -1.28 3.92
CA CYS A 111 0.45 0.07 4.27
C CYS A 111 -0.27 0.13 5.62
N LEU A 112 -1.20 -0.80 5.87
CA LEU A 112 -1.92 -0.85 7.14
C LEU A 112 -0.98 -1.15 8.30
N PHE A 113 -0.04 -2.08 8.14
CA PHE A 113 0.95 -2.40 9.15
C PHE A 113 1.78 -1.16 9.53
N GLU A 114 2.32 -0.43 8.54
CA GLU A 114 3.10 0.79 8.78
C GLU A 114 2.32 1.86 9.55
N ILE A 115 1.05 2.01 9.23
CA ILE A 115 0.19 2.97 9.89
C ILE A 115 -0.12 2.54 11.33
N LEU A 116 -0.41 1.27 11.54
CA LEU A 116 -0.71 0.73 12.85
C LEU A 116 0.51 0.79 13.77
N GLN A 117 1.68 0.34 13.31
CA GLN A 117 2.90 0.36 14.13
C GLN A 117 3.32 1.77 14.56
N SER A 118 2.99 2.79 13.79
CA SER A 118 3.31 4.17 14.14
C SER A 118 2.36 4.79 15.17
N ARG A 119 1.14 4.24 15.29
CA ARG A 119 0.07 4.79 16.14
C ARG A 119 -0.13 4.05 17.44
N PHE A 120 0.09 2.75 17.44
CA PHE A 120 -0.06 1.92 18.63
C PHE A 120 1.27 1.75 19.36
N ASP A 121 1.17 1.54 20.67
CA ASP A 121 2.33 1.18 21.47
C ASP A 121 2.78 -0.24 21.12
N MET A 122 3.91 -0.33 20.44
CA MET A 122 4.56 -1.59 20.05
C MET A 122 5.72 -1.95 20.98
N SER A 123 5.71 -1.48 22.22
CA SER A 123 6.80 -1.76 23.19
C SER A 123 6.94 -3.26 23.47
N GLY A 124 5.87 -4.04 23.35
CA GLY A 124 5.87 -5.50 23.50
C GLY A 124 6.41 -6.25 22.27
N VAL A 125 6.67 -5.57 21.16
CA VAL A 125 7.18 -6.21 19.93
C VAL A 125 8.66 -5.85 19.77
N SER A 126 9.51 -6.86 19.51
CA SER A 126 10.95 -6.61 19.34
C SER A 126 11.22 -5.60 18.21
N SER A 127 12.18 -4.71 18.43
CA SER A 127 12.60 -3.71 17.46
C SER A 127 13.05 -4.34 16.12
N GLU A 128 13.73 -5.47 16.20
CA GLU A 128 14.21 -6.23 15.05
C GLU A 128 13.07 -6.71 14.17
N PHE A 129 12.01 -7.25 14.76
CA PHE A 129 10.82 -7.70 14.02
C PHE A 129 10.11 -6.52 13.31
N ARG A 130 10.01 -5.39 13.97
CA ARG A 130 9.44 -4.17 13.38
C ARG A 130 10.27 -3.67 12.20
N ILE A 131 11.60 -3.67 12.33
CA ILE A 131 12.52 -3.29 11.26
C ILE A 131 12.38 -4.24 10.06
N ILE A 132 12.34 -5.55 10.30
CA ILE A 132 12.18 -6.55 9.24
C ILE A 132 10.86 -6.34 8.48
N LEU A 133 9.75 -6.10 9.18
CA LEU A 133 8.46 -5.87 8.53
C LEU A 133 8.41 -4.55 7.74
N SER A 134 9.04 -3.48 8.25
CA SER A 134 9.14 -2.22 7.51
C SER A 134 10.01 -2.37 6.26
N LEU A 135 11.13 -3.09 6.35
CA LEU A 135 11.98 -3.43 5.20
C LEU A 135 11.24 -4.33 4.21
N TYR A 136 10.49 -5.32 4.71
CA TYR A 136 9.67 -6.17 3.87
C TYR A 136 8.73 -5.35 3.01
N PHE A 137 7.97 -4.42 3.61
CA PHE A 137 7.05 -3.56 2.86
C PHE A 137 7.77 -2.74 1.79
N LEU A 138 8.92 -2.14 2.13
CA LEU A 138 9.68 -1.29 1.22
C LEU A 138 10.27 -2.07 0.03
N ILE A 139 10.76 -3.28 0.28
CA ILE A 139 11.48 -4.10 -0.71
C ILE A 139 10.53 -4.96 -1.53
N MET A 140 9.52 -5.55 -0.89
CA MET A 140 8.65 -6.53 -1.55
C MET A 140 7.77 -5.93 -2.63
N GLN A 141 7.33 -4.66 -2.51
CA GLN A 141 6.52 -4.02 -3.53
C GLN A 141 7.23 -3.88 -4.88
N PRO A 142 8.43 -3.30 -4.97
CA PRO A 142 9.13 -3.19 -6.25
C PRO A 142 9.62 -4.54 -6.78
N LEU A 143 9.85 -5.55 -5.94
CA LEU A 143 10.32 -6.87 -6.37
C LEU A 143 9.17 -7.78 -6.80
N LEU A 144 8.09 -7.86 -6.01
CA LEU A 144 6.98 -8.78 -6.30
C LEU A 144 6.30 -8.47 -7.63
N ASN A 145 6.05 -7.20 -7.94
CA ASN A 145 5.35 -6.84 -9.14
C ASN A 145 6.08 -7.29 -10.41
N PRO A 146 7.37 -6.97 -10.65
CA PRO A 146 8.09 -7.47 -11.82
C PRO A 146 8.19 -9.00 -11.88
N ILE A 147 8.42 -9.66 -10.74
CA ILE A 147 8.51 -11.13 -10.68
C ILE A 147 7.18 -11.77 -11.04
N MET A 148 6.10 -11.34 -10.40
CA MET A 148 4.77 -11.91 -10.61
C MET A 148 4.31 -11.73 -12.03
N TYR A 149 4.42 -10.53 -12.59
CA TYR A 149 4.01 -10.24 -13.96
C TYR A 149 5.00 -10.82 -14.99
N GLY A 150 6.30 -10.78 -14.72
CA GLY A 150 7.33 -11.34 -15.58
C GLY A 150 7.19 -12.85 -15.75
N LEU A 151 6.95 -13.59 -14.67
CA LEU A 151 6.73 -15.04 -14.73
C LEU A 151 5.43 -15.43 -15.47
N GLN A 152 4.42 -14.56 -15.45
CA GLN A 152 3.15 -14.81 -16.14
C GLN A 152 3.21 -14.53 -17.63
N MET A 153 4.02 -13.60 -18.07
CA MET A 153 4.15 -13.30 -19.49
C MET A 153 4.98 -14.37 -20.19
N SER A 154 4.31 -15.22 -20.97
CA SER A 154 4.97 -16.30 -21.72
C SER A 154 6.13 -15.82 -22.59
N LYS A 155 6.03 -14.63 -23.19
CA LYS A 155 7.12 -14.03 -23.97
C LYS A 155 8.35 -13.78 -23.09
N ILE A 156 8.21 -13.13 -21.94
CA ILE A 156 9.32 -12.84 -21.03
C ILE A 156 9.94 -14.13 -20.52
N ARG A 157 9.10 -15.07 -20.07
CA ARG A 157 9.56 -16.38 -19.58
C ARG A 157 10.34 -17.16 -20.64
N ASN A 158 9.89 -17.14 -21.89
CA ASN A 158 10.58 -17.85 -22.97
C ASN A 158 11.90 -17.16 -23.33
N THR A 159 11.95 -15.83 -23.34
CA THR A 159 13.20 -15.09 -23.57
C THR A 159 14.21 -15.34 -22.45
N CYS A 160 13.79 -15.33 -21.17
CA CYS A 160 14.69 -15.65 -20.06
C CYS A 160 15.21 -17.09 -20.04
N LYS A 161 14.50 -18.05 -20.71
CA LYS A 161 14.98 -19.43 -20.86
C LYS A 161 15.98 -19.60 -22.01
N GLN A 162 16.07 -18.63 -22.91
CA GLN A 162 16.97 -18.64 -24.06
C GLN A 162 18.28 -17.90 -23.78
N LEU A 163 18.36 -17.16 -22.66
CA LEU A 163 19.57 -16.53 -22.13
C LEU A 163 20.31 -17.49 -21.19
#